data_de2719facbce9b23762ec6915fc7aa12
#
_entry.id   de2719facbce9b23762ec6915fc7aa12
#
_cell.length_a   1.000
_cell.length_b   1.000
_cell.length_c   1.000
_cell.angle_alpha   90.00
_cell.angle_beta   90.00
_cell.angle_gamma   90.00
#
_symmetry.space_group_name_H-M   'P 1'
#
loop_
_entity.id
_entity.type
_entity.pdbx_description
1 polymer ?
#
loop_
_entity_poly.entity_id
_entity_poly.type
_entity_poly.pdbx_seq_one_letter_code
_entity_poly.pdbx_strand_id
1 'polypeptide(L)'
;MGKKYTDSAKLIEKNRAYDPAEALELVCQTSKAKFDETIEIHVRLGVDSRHADQQVRGAVVLPNGTGKKVKVLVFAKGDNVQKALDAGADYAGGAEYAEKIQQENWFDFDVVVASPDRMGVIGRLGKVLGP
;
A
#
# COMPACT_ATOMS: atom_id res chain seq x y z
N MET A 1 -1.03 -32.39 11.04
CA MET A 1 -1.89 -31.32 10.47
C MET A 1 -3.24 -31.31 11.18
N GLY A 2 -3.80 -30.12 11.47
CA GLY A 2 -5.08 -30.01 12.17
C GLY A 2 -6.28 -30.42 11.31
N LYS A 3 -7.37 -30.88 11.95
CA LYS A 3 -8.61 -31.30 11.26
C LYS A 3 -9.14 -30.25 10.27
N LYS A 4 -9.17 -28.97 10.65
CA LYS A 4 -9.64 -27.87 9.78
C LYS A 4 -8.85 -27.77 8.47
N TYR A 5 -7.53 -27.91 8.54
CA TYR A 5 -6.68 -27.93 7.35
C TYR A 5 -6.98 -29.12 6.44
N THR A 6 -7.10 -30.32 7.03
CA THR A 6 -7.39 -31.53 6.28
C THR A 6 -8.75 -31.44 5.57
N ASP A 7 -9.76 -30.87 6.23
CA ASP A 7 -11.10 -30.69 5.65
C ASP A 7 -11.10 -29.63 4.53
N SER A 8 -10.36 -28.55 4.69
CA SER A 8 -10.18 -27.54 3.62
C SER A 8 -9.41 -28.12 2.42
N ALA A 9 -8.37 -28.90 2.67
CA ALA A 9 -7.56 -29.51 1.61
C ALA A 9 -8.33 -30.52 0.74
N LYS A 10 -9.39 -31.13 1.27
CA LYS A 10 -10.26 -32.05 0.51
C LYS A 10 -11.10 -31.33 -0.55
N LEU A 11 -11.34 -30.03 -0.41
CA LEU A 11 -12.09 -29.23 -1.37
C LEU A 11 -11.27 -28.87 -2.61
N ILE A 12 -9.95 -29.09 -2.57
CA ILE A 12 -9.04 -28.69 -3.64
C ILE A 12 -8.40 -29.94 -4.25
N GLU A 13 -8.53 -30.10 -5.55
CA GLU A 13 -7.83 -31.13 -6.32
C GLU A 13 -6.40 -30.67 -6.60
N LYS A 14 -5.43 -31.44 -6.11
CA LYS A 14 -4.02 -31.17 -6.41
C LYS A 14 -3.76 -31.36 -7.90
N ASN A 15 -2.96 -30.48 -8.47
CA ASN A 15 -2.55 -30.48 -9.88
C ASN A 15 -3.67 -30.13 -10.88
N ARG A 16 -4.84 -29.71 -10.44
CA ARG A 16 -5.87 -29.11 -11.28
C ARG A 16 -5.68 -27.60 -11.34
N ALA A 17 -5.77 -27.03 -12.55
CA ALA A 17 -5.93 -25.58 -12.73
C ALA A 17 -7.42 -25.23 -12.64
N TYR A 18 -7.73 -24.15 -11.93
CA TYR A 18 -9.08 -23.64 -11.75
C TYR A 18 -9.25 -22.32 -12.48
N ASP A 19 -10.45 -22.05 -12.98
CA ASP A 19 -10.79 -20.73 -13.44
C ASP A 19 -10.73 -19.70 -12.31
N PRO A 20 -10.36 -18.43 -12.58
CA PRO A 20 -10.21 -17.41 -11.54
C PRO A 20 -11.44 -17.26 -10.64
N ALA A 21 -12.65 -17.26 -11.19
CA ALA A 21 -13.88 -17.15 -10.43
C ALA A 21 -14.08 -18.36 -9.50
N GLU A 22 -13.90 -19.57 -10.01
CA GLU A 22 -13.98 -20.83 -9.24
C GLU A 22 -12.91 -20.85 -8.13
N ALA A 23 -11.69 -20.42 -8.44
CA ALA A 23 -10.60 -20.35 -7.46
C ALA A 23 -10.91 -19.42 -6.30
N LEU A 24 -11.47 -18.23 -6.57
CA LEU A 24 -11.87 -17.27 -5.54
C LEU A 24 -12.99 -17.81 -4.65
N GLU A 25 -13.96 -18.50 -5.23
CA GLU A 25 -15.04 -19.15 -4.50
C GLU A 25 -14.51 -20.24 -3.57
N LEU A 26 -13.60 -21.08 -4.06
CA LEU A 26 -12.93 -22.11 -3.26
C LEU A 26 -12.09 -21.54 -2.13
N VAL A 27 -11.38 -20.43 -2.35
CA VAL A 27 -10.63 -19.73 -1.30
C VAL A 27 -11.56 -19.33 -0.17
N CYS A 28 -12.72 -18.76 -0.46
CA CYS A 28 -13.72 -18.40 0.55
C CYS A 28 -14.24 -19.65 1.29
N GLN A 29 -14.49 -20.74 0.59
CA GLN A 29 -14.98 -22.00 1.20
C GLN A 29 -13.92 -22.68 2.08
N THR A 30 -12.64 -22.53 1.78
CA THR A 30 -11.54 -23.10 2.56
C THR A 30 -11.23 -22.32 3.84
N SER A 31 -11.71 -21.10 3.95
CA SER A 31 -11.60 -20.27 5.16
C SER A 31 -12.36 -20.91 6.32
N LYS A 32 -11.66 -21.21 7.42
CA LYS A 32 -12.22 -21.88 8.62
C LYS A 32 -11.88 -21.13 9.91
N ALA A 33 -11.22 -19.98 9.82
CA ALA A 33 -10.92 -19.16 10.98
C ALA A 33 -12.17 -18.44 11.51
N LYS A 34 -12.09 -17.99 12.76
CA LYS A 34 -13.13 -17.19 13.43
C LYS A 34 -12.81 -15.69 13.43
N PHE A 35 -11.90 -15.27 12.55
CA PHE A 35 -11.47 -13.90 12.34
C PHE A 35 -11.35 -13.64 10.84
N ASP A 36 -11.26 -12.39 10.45
CA ASP A 36 -11.10 -11.98 9.06
C ASP A 36 -9.72 -12.40 8.56
N GLU A 37 -9.69 -13.35 7.62
CA GLU A 37 -8.47 -13.86 7.02
C GLU A 37 -8.05 -12.99 5.82
N THR A 38 -6.75 -12.87 5.60
CA THR A 38 -6.20 -12.18 4.43
C THR A 38 -6.05 -13.15 3.27
N ILE A 39 -6.53 -12.75 2.10
CA ILE A 39 -6.33 -13.48 0.84
C ILE A 39 -5.16 -12.85 0.09
N GLU A 40 -4.21 -13.67 -0.31
CA GLU A 40 -3.04 -13.26 -1.07
C GLU A 40 -2.98 -14.01 -2.40
N ILE A 41 -2.49 -13.33 -3.44
CA ILE A 41 -2.23 -13.92 -4.75
C ILE A 41 -0.73 -13.89 -5.06
N HIS A 42 -0.18 -15.02 -5.50
CA HIS A 42 1.19 -15.15 -5.94
C HIS A 42 1.21 -15.54 -7.41
N VAL A 43 1.83 -14.71 -8.26
CA VAL A 43 1.85 -14.89 -9.71
C VAL A 43 3.25 -15.16 -10.21
N ARG A 44 3.44 -16.28 -10.90
CA ARG A 44 4.68 -16.58 -11.61
C ARG A 44 4.61 -16.00 -13.01
N LEU A 45 5.31 -14.88 -13.23
CA LEU A 45 5.20 -14.10 -14.45
C LEU A 45 5.91 -14.70 -15.68
N GLY A 46 6.77 -15.70 -15.53
CA GLY A 46 7.52 -16.26 -16.64
C GLY A 46 8.62 -15.32 -17.18
N VAL A 47 9.13 -14.40 -16.36
CA VAL A 47 10.21 -13.47 -16.69
C VAL A 47 11.50 -13.89 -16.00
N ASP A 48 12.65 -13.54 -16.58
CA ASP A 48 13.97 -13.67 -15.96
C ASP A 48 14.41 -12.30 -15.42
N SER A 49 14.26 -12.09 -14.12
CA SER A 49 14.56 -10.80 -13.45
C SER A 49 16.06 -10.44 -13.44
N ARG A 50 16.95 -11.34 -13.89
CA ARG A 50 18.38 -11.03 -14.09
C ARG A 50 18.62 -10.10 -15.27
N HIS A 51 17.69 -10.06 -16.22
CA HIS A 51 17.71 -9.16 -17.36
C HIS A 51 16.93 -7.88 -17.06
N ALA A 52 17.58 -6.73 -17.26
CA ALA A 52 16.99 -5.43 -16.92
C ALA A 52 15.67 -5.14 -17.68
N ASP A 53 15.56 -5.58 -18.92
CA ASP A 53 14.38 -5.45 -19.78
C ASP A 53 13.20 -6.36 -19.36
N GLN A 54 13.47 -7.36 -18.51
CA GLN A 54 12.47 -8.27 -17.97
C GLN A 54 12.09 -7.96 -16.53
N GLN A 55 12.65 -6.92 -15.93
CA GLN A 55 12.25 -6.46 -14.61
C GLN A 55 10.92 -5.72 -14.70
N VAL A 56 9.93 -6.18 -13.95
CA VAL A 56 8.59 -5.57 -13.92
C VAL A 56 8.48 -4.65 -12.70
N ARG A 57 8.29 -3.36 -12.95
CA ARG A 57 7.97 -2.37 -11.93
C ARG A 57 6.88 -1.44 -12.45
N GLY A 58 5.82 -1.30 -11.72
CA GLY A 58 4.71 -0.46 -12.14
C GLY A 58 3.79 -0.09 -10.98
N ALA A 59 2.89 0.85 -11.25
CA ALA A 59 1.81 1.22 -10.36
C ALA A 59 0.49 1.09 -11.11
N VAL A 60 -0.52 0.56 -10.45
CA VAL A 60 -1.86 0.37 -11.01
C VAL A 60 -2.88 0.90 -10.02
N VAL A 61 -3.83 1.68 -10.51
CA VAL A 61 -4.99 2.13 -9.73
C VAL A 61 -6.02 1.01 -9.74
N LEU A 62 -6.34 0.49 -8.56
CA LEU A 62 -7.35 -0.56 -8.42
C LEU A 62 -8.77 0.04 -8.50
N PRO A 63 -9.70 -0.59 -9.24
CA PRO A 63 -11.06 -0.07 -9.42
C PRO A 63 -11.83 0.14 -8.11
N ASN A 64 -11.63 -0.75 -7.14
CA ASN A 64 -12.29 -0.71 -5.83
C ASN A 64 -11.34 -0.26 -4.70
N GLY A 65 -10.20 0.33 -5.05
CA GLY A 65 -9.18 0.76 -4.09
C GLY A 65 -8.48 -0.40 -3.39
N THR A 66 -7.72 -0.08 -2.34
CA THR A 66 -6.94 -1.05 -1.53
C THR A 66 -7.60 -1.38 -0.19
N GLY A 67 -8.76 -0.79 0.12
CA GLY A 67 -9.43 -0.91 1.42
C GLY A 67 -8.78 -0.12 2.55
N LYS A 68 -7.65 0.54 2.32
CA LYS A 68 -6.95 1.38 3.30
C LYS A 68 -7.23 2.85 3.01
N LYS A 69 -7.57 3.61 4.04
CA LYS A 69 -7.54 5.07 4.01
C LYS A 69 -6.14 5.51 4.41
N VAL A 70 -5.48 6.23 3.51
CA VAL A 70 -4.13 6.75 3.70
C VAL A 70 -4.22 8.25 3.89
N LYS A 71 -3.70 8.76 5.00
CA LYS A 71 -3.60 10.19 5.28
C LYS A 71 -2.32 10.73 4.64
N VAL A 72 -2.46 11.73 3.79
CA VAL A 72 -1.38 12.31 3.01
C VAL A 72 -1.05 13.71 3.50
N LEU A 73 0.21 13.91 3.87
CA LEU A 73 0.79 15.23 4.17
C LEU A 73 1.61 15.70 2.97
N VAL A 74 1.31 16.91 2.47
CA VAL A 74 2.04 17.52 1.36
C VAL A 74 2.82 18.74 1.82
N PHE A 75 4.14 18.73 1.60
CA PHE A 75 4.99 19.91 1.78
C PHE A 75 5.06 20.69 0.48
N ALA A 76 4.40 21.86 0.47
CA ALA A 76 4.33 22.75 -0.68
C ALA A 76 4.45 24.23 -0.26
N LYS A 77 4.51 25.14 -1.23
CA LYS A 77 4.60 26.59 -1.02
C LYS A 77 3.57 27.35 -1.86
N GLY A 78 3.03 28.41 -1.28
CA GLY A 78 2.13 29.32 -1.98
C GLY A 78 0.89 28.61 -2.53
N ASP A 79 0.56 28.86 -3.79
CA ASP A 79 -0.64 28.32 -4.45
C ASP A 79 -0.65 26.78 -4.55
N ASN A 80 0.52 26.14 -4.46
CA ASN A 80 0.61 24.68 -4.50
C ASN A 80 0.03 24.03 -3.24
N VAL A 81 -0.04 24.73 -2.13
CA VAL A 81 -0.72 24.24 -0.91
C VAL A 81 -2.21 24.03 -1.21
N GLN A 82 -2.86 25.04 -1.80
CA GLN A 82 -4.28 24.92 -2.15
C GLN A 82 -4.51 23.83 -3.19
N LYS A 83 -3.65 23.75 -4.22
CA LYS A 83 -3.73 22.68 -5.23
C LYS A 83 -3.60 21.27 -4.64
N ALA A 84 -2.74 21.12 -3.63
CA ALA A 84 -2.58 19.83 -2.95
C ALA A 84 -3.85 19.45 -2.16
N LEU A 85 -4.46 20.39 -1.47
CA LEU A 85 -5.73 20.17 -0.77
C LEU A 85 -6.87 19.87 -1.74
N ASP A 86 -6.96 20.58 -2.86
CA ASP A 86 -7.96 20.37 -3.90
C ASP A 86 -7.78 19.00 -4.58
N ALA A 87 -6.54 18.48 -4.64
CA ALA A 87 -6.21 17.16 -5.14
C ALA A 87 -6.51 16.02 -4.15
N GLY A 88 -6.90 16.34 -2.91
CA GLY A 88 -7.31 15.36 -1.91
C GLY A 88 -6.27 15.08 -0.81
N ALA A 89 -5.25 15.92 -0.64
CA ALA A 89 -4.35 15.78 0.50
C ALA A 89 -5.09 16.12 1.81
N ASP A 90 -4.83 15.35 2.86
CA ASP A 90 -5.42 15.57 4.19
C ASP A 90 -4.77 16.79 4.87
N TYR A 91 -3.48 16.95 4.65
CA TYR A 91 -2.70 18.07 5.16
C TYR A 91 -1.80 18.63 4.07
N ALA A 92 -1.72 19.94 3.97
CA ALA A 92 -0.78 20.60 3.06
C ALA A 92 -0.26 21.90 3.68
N GLY A 93 1.07 22.09 3.60
CA GLY A 93 1.69 23.27 4.17
C GLY A 93 3.21 23.28 4.00
N GLY A 94 3.90 24.07 4.81
CA GLY A 94 5.33 24.28 4.72
C GLY A 94 6.06 24.00 6.04
N ALA A 95 6.83 24.99 6.51
CA ALA A 95 7.68 24.88 7.69
C ALA A 95 6.89 24.58 8.98
N GLU A 96 5.64 25.04 9.07
CA GLU A 96 4.75 24.83 10.22
C GLU A 96 4.54 23.35 10.52
N TYR A 97 4.36 22.50 9.51
CA TYR A 97 4.24 21.05 9.71
C TYR A 97 5.58 20.41 10.05
N ALA A 98 6.69 20.94 9.52
CA ALA A 98 8.02 20.47 9.88
C ALA A 98 8.33 20.74 11.36
N GLU A 99 7.99 21.90 11.87
CA GLU A 99 8.12 22.27 13.29
C GLU A 99 7.21 21.41 14.16
N LYS A 100 5.98 21.19 13.74
CA LYS A 100 5.02 20.35 14.46
C LYS A 100 5.50 18.90 14.60
N ILE A 101 6.09 18.34 13.56
CA ILE A 101 6.70 17.00 13.62
C ILE A 101 7.88 16.98 14.59
N GLN A 102 8.75 18.00 14.57
CA GLN A 102 9.94 18.04 15.42
C GLN A 102 9.64 18.31 16.88
N GLN A 103 8.71 19.22 17.18
CA GLN A 103 8.45 19.68 18.54
C GLN A 103 7.36 18.87 19.24
N GLU A 104 6.34 18.47 18.50
CA GLU A 104 5.16 17.81 19.06
C GLU A 104 5.14 16.29 18.81
N ASN A 105 6.12 15.73 18.08
CA ASN A 105 6.09 14.33 17.60
C ASN A 105 4.78 13.98 16.89
N TRP A 106 4.30 14.90 16.05
CA TRP A 106 3.05 14.74 15.34
C TRP A 106 3.22 13.87 14.09
N PHE A 107 2.56 12.71 14.06
CA PHE A 107 2.61 11.72 12.97
C PHE A 107 1.23 11.25 12.55
N ASP A 108 0.23 12.13 12.52
CA ASP A 108 -1.13 11.79 12.09
C ASP A 108 -1.25 11.73 10.55
N PHE A 109 -0.26 11.12 9.91
CA PHE A 109 -0.21 10.90 8.47
C PHE A 109 0.53 9.58 8.17
N ASP A 110 0.22 8.97 7.03
CA ASP A 110 0.81 7.71 6.59
C ASP A 110 1.84 7.91 5.48
N VAL A 111 1.63 8.93 4.62
CA VAL A 111 2.48 9.23 3.47
C VAL A 111 2.81 10.70 3.43
N VAL A 112 4.06 10.99 3.09
CA VAL A 112 4.56 12.36 2.88
C VAL A 112 4.92 12.56 1.42
N VAL A 113 4.41 13.63 0.83
CA VAL A 113 4.77 14.11 -0.51
C VAL A 113 5.39 15.49 -0.38
N ALA A 114 6.43 15.76 -1.12
CA ALA A 114 7.12 17.04 -1.10
C ALA A 114 7.41 17.58 -2.48
N SER A 115 7.22 18.88 -2.67
CA SER A 115 7.75 19.54 -3.85
C SER A 115 9.28 19.72 -3.74
N PRO A 116 10.02 19.68 -4.85
CA PRO A 116 11.49 19.74 -4.83
C PRO A 116 12.06 20.96 -4.10
N ASP A 117 11.38 22.08 -4.17
CA ASP A 117 11.76 23.34 -3.50
C ASP A 117 11.65 23.28 -1.97
N ARG A 118 10.99 22.23 -1.43
CA ARG A 118 10.83 21.99 0.02
C ARG A 118 11.81 20.93 0.59
N MET A 119 12.59 20.30 -0.24
CA MET A 119 13.55 19.28 0.21
C MET A 119 14.55 19.80 1.23
N GLY A 120 14.93 21.09 1.17
CA GLY A 120 15.79 21.71 2.18
C GLY A 120 15.22 21.74 3.59
N VAL A 121 13.90 21.88 3.71
CA VAL A 121 13.18 21.84 5.01
C VAL A 121 13.01 20.41 5.48
N ILE A 122 12.65 19.51 4.58
CA ILE A 122 12.33 18.11 4.87
C ILE A 122 13.59 17.29 5.12
N GLY A 123 14.73 17.64 4.49
CA GLY A 123 16.00 16.91 4.65
C GLY A 123 16.44 16.76 6.11
N ARG A 124 16.10 17.74 6.95
CA ARG A 124 16.34 17.67 8.41
C ARG A 124 15.45 16.64 9.11
N LEU A 125 14.30 16.34 8.52
CA LEU A 125 13.33 15.36 9.04
C LEU A 125 13.56 13.94 8.50
N GLY A 126 14.53 13.73 7.61
CA GLY A 126 14.74 12.46 6.93
C GLY A 126 14.93 11.27 7.87
N LYS A 127 15.54 11.48 9.04
CA LYS A 127 15.69 10.43 10.08
C LYS A 127 14.38 10.06 10.77
N VAL A 128 13.43 10.99 10.81
CA VAL A 128 12.16 10.86 11.52
C VAL A 128 11.07 10.36 10.57
N LEU A 129 11.09 10.80 9.33
CA LEU A 129 10.11 10.42 8.30
C LEU A 129 10.43 9.06 7.64
N GLY A 130 11.63 8.54 7.90
CA GLY A 130 12.11 7.30 7.33
C GLY A 130 12.90 7.50 6.02
N PRO A 131 13.66 6.48 5.61
CA PRO A 131 14.41 6.47 4.36
C PRO A 131 13.48 6.43 3.14
#